data_9cadf5d84c548263d725e1e689c8721c
#
_entry.id   9cadf5d84c548263d725e1e689c8721c
#
_cell.length_a   1.000
_cell.length_b   1.000
_cell.length_c   1.000
_cell.angle_alpha   90.00
_cell.angle_beta   90.00
_cell.angle_gamma   90.00
#
_symmetry.space_group_name_H-M   'P 1'
#
loop_
_entity.id
_entity.type
_entity.pdbx_description
1 polymer ?
#
loop_
_entity_poly.entity_id
_entity_poly.type
_entity_poly.pdbx_seq_one_letter_code
_entity_poly.pdbx_strand_id
1 'polypeptide(L)'
;MSERVFVGGVGMIPFAKPGKSDTYQQMGSAAAKLAIEDAGIDYAEIGRAFVGYVYADSTAGQAALYPIGLTGIPIFNVNNNCASGSSALFLAREAVASGQADIVLALGFEQM
;
A
#
# COMPACT_ATOMS: atom_id res chain seq x y z
N MET A 1 -14.83 21.11 -5.86
CA MET A 1 -14.02 20.89 -7.06
C MET A 1 -13.18 19.63 -6.92
N SER A 2 -13.12 18.83 -7.93
CA SER A 2 -12.34 17.60 -7.85
C SER A 2 -11.04 17.74 -8.63
N GLU A 3 -9.96 17.34 -7.98
CA GLU A 3 -8.68 17.18 -8.63
C GLU A 3 -8.64 15.86 -9.38
N ARG A 4 -7.91 15.87 -10.49
CA ARG A 4 -7.62 14.63 -11.20
C ARG A 4 -6.49 13.89 -10.49
N VAL A 5 -6.70 12.62 -10.21
CA VAL A 5 -5.71 11.76 -9.58
C VAL A 5 -5.43 10.60 -10.53
N PHE A 6 -4.16 10.32 -10.75
CA PHE A 6 -3.74 9.31 -11.72
C PHE A 6 -3.09 8.14 -11.01
N VAL A 7 -3.28 6.95 -11.58
CA VAL A 7 -2.53 5.77 -11.14
C VAL A 7 -1.20 5.79 -11.90
N GLY A 8 -0.12 6.05 -11.18
CA GLY A 8 1.21 6.16 -11.76
C GLY A 8 1.96 4.86 -11.90
N GLY A 9 1.55 3.83 -11.15
CA GLY A 9 2.18 2.52 -11.22
C GLY A 9 1.37 1.50 -10.46
N VAL A 10 1.48 0.23 -10.86
CA VAL A 10 0.77 -0.87 -10.25
C VAL A 10 1.69 -2.07 -10.05
N GLY A 11 1.40 -2.89 -9.05
CA GLY A 11 2.13 -4.12 -8.80
C GLY A 11 1.28 -5.11 -8.04
N MET A 12 1.47 -6.38 -8.33
CA MET A 12 0.74 -7.45 -7.69
C MET A 12 1.60 -8.71 -7.71
N ILE A 13 1.53 -9.50 -6.65
CA ILE A 13 2.10 -10.83 -6.65
C ILE A 13 0.99 -11.85 -6.91
N PRO A 14 1.31 -13.05 -7.42
CA PRO A 14 0.30 -14.08 -7.63
C PRO A 14 -0.36 -14.51 -6.34
N PHE A 15 -1.64 -14.83 -6.39
CA PHE A 15 -2.33 -15.42 -5.24
C PHE A 15 -1.78 -16.82 -4.99
N ALA A 16 -1.70 -17.19 -3.71
CA ALA A 16 -1.23 -18.50 -3.29
C ALA A 16 -2.25 -19.13 -2.35
N LYS A 17 -2.27 -20.46 -2.32
CA LYS A 17 -3.15 -21.20 -1.41
C LYS A 17 -2.70 -20.96 0.04
N PRO A 18 -3.63 -21.07 1.01
CA PRO A 18 -3.26 -21.02 2.43
C PRO A 18 -2.14 -22.03 2.72
N GLY A 19 -1.14 -21.59 3.48
CA GLY A 19 0.04 -22.38 3.81
C GLY A 19 1.11 -22.44 2.74
N LYS A 20 0.86 -21.86 1.57
CA LYS A 20 1.82 -21.80 0.45
C LYS A 20 2.31 -20.39 0.17
N SER A 21 1.72 -19.39 0.82
CA SER A 21 2.11 -18.01 0.63
C SER A 21 3.38 -17.66 1.41
N ASP A 22 4.05 -16.61 1.00
CA ASP A 22 5.06 -15.94 1.82
C ASP A 22 4.38 -15.30 3.03
N THR A 23 5.17 -14.75 3.94
CA THR A 23 4.63 -13.96 5.04
C THR A 23 3.95 -12.70 4.48
N TYR A 24 3.05 -12.10 5.27
CA TYR A 24 2.40 -10.86 4.82
C TYR A 24 3.41 -9.75 4.62
N GLN A 25 4.49 -9.72 5.42
CA GLN A 25 5.55 -8.74 5.26
C GLN A 25 6.22 -8.87 3.89
N GLN A 26 6.54 -10.11 3.51
CA GLN A 26 7.16 -10.38 2.22
C GLN A 26 6.22 -10.07 1.05
N MET A 27 4.95 -10.47 1.18
CA MET A 27 3.94 -10.22 0.15
C MET A 27 3.72 -8.73 -0.08
N GLY A 28 3.51 -8.00 1.01
CA GLY A 28 3.28 -6.55 0.95
C GLY A 28 4.48 -5.81 0.39
N SER A 29 5.68 -6.15 0.89
CA SER A 29 6.91 -5.53 0.42
C SER A 29 7.13 -5.79 -1.08
N ALA A 30 6.91 -7.03 -1.53
CA ALA A 30 7.11 -7.41 -2.93
C ALA A 30 6.13 -6.68 -3.85
N ALA A 31 4.85 -6.64 -3.49
CA ALA A 31 3.85 -5.93 -4.29
C ALA A 31 4.13 -4.42 -4.36
N ALA A 32 4.50 -3.82 -3.23
CA ALA A 32 4.83 -2.40 -3.18
C ALA A 32 6.05 -2.08 -4.04
N LYS A 33 7.08 -2.92 -3.98
CA LYS A 33 8.28 -2.73 -4.82
C LYS A 33 7.96 -2.78 -6.30
N LEU A 34 7.09 -3.71 -6.71
CA LEU A 34 6.66 -3.82 -8.10
C LEU A 34 5.93 -2.54 -8.56
N ALA A 35 5.06 -1.99 -7.73
CA ALA A 35 4.34 -0.77 -8.06
C ALA A 35 5.29 0.43 -8.16
N ILE A 36 6.24 0.54 -7.25
CA ILE A 36 7.23 1.62 -7.23
C ILE A 36 8.11 1.54 -8.49
N GLU A 37 8.53 0.33 -8.85
CA GLU A 37 9.33 0.09 -10.05
C GLU A 37 8.53 0.44 -11.31
N ASP A 38 7.27 0.03 -11.37
CA ASP A 38 6.39 0.35 -12.50
C ASP A 38 6.18 1.86 -12.64
N ALA A 39 6.07 2.56 -11.53
CA ALA A 39 5.93 4.01 -11.53
C ALA A 39 7.23 4.74 -11.91
N GLY A 40 8.37 4.08 -11.80
CA GLY A 40 9.67 4.67 -12.11
C GLY A 40 10.10 5.72 -11.10
N ILE A 41 9.73 5.55 -9.83
CA ILE A 41 10.08 6.50 -8.77
C ILE A 41 10.85 5.79 -7.67
N ASP A 42 11.44 6.58 -6.77
CA ASP A 42 12.02 6.06 -5.53
C ASP A 42 10.96 6.07 -4.43
N TYR A 43 11.07 5.13 -3.49
CA TYR A 43 10.17 5.09 -2.34
C TYR A 43 10.20 6.41 -1.56
N ALA A 44 11.33 7.08 -1.53
CA ALA A 44 11.47 8.36 -0.84
C ALA A 44 10.57 9.46 -1.41
N GLU A 45 10.05 9.29 -2.62
CA GLU A 45 9.15 10.27 -3.23
C GLU A 45 7.69 10.08 -2.78
N ILE A 46 7.39 8.95 -2.13
CA ILE A 46 6.04 8.68 -1.62
C ILE A 46 5.87 9.41 -0.29
N GLY A 47 4.86 10.26 -0.21
CA GLY A 47 4.62 11.10 0.96
C GLY A 47 3.69 10.50 1.99
N ARG A 48 2.99 9.42 1.66
CA ARG A 48 2.00 8.81 2.56
C ARG A 48 1.64 7.43 2.05
N ALA A 49 1.27 6.51 2.92
CA ALA A 49 0.81 5.18 2.53
C ALA A 49 -0.44 4.78 3.30
N PHE A 50 -1.36 4.13 2.61
CA PHE A 50 -2.55 3.51 3.18
C PHE A 50 -2.50 2.02 2.89
N VAL A 51 -2.61 1.20 3.94
CA VAL A 51 -2.42 -0.24 3.82
C VAL A 51 -3.64 -0.96 4.38
N GLY A 52 -4.29 -1.73 3.52
CA GLY A 52 -5.52 -2.45 3.87
C GLY A 52 -5.28 -3.92 4.11
N TYR A 53 -5.81 -4.43 5.23
CA TYR A 53 -5.76 -5.84 5.57
C TYR A 53 -6.75 -6.14 6.70
N VAL A 54 -6.99 -7.41 6.97
CA VAL A 54 -7.92 -7.82 8.02
C VAL A 54 -7.22 -8.66 9.10
N TYR A 55 -6.45 -9.67 8.70
CA TYR A 55 -5.95 -10.70 9.62
C TYR A 55 -4.48 -10.58 10.02
N ALA A 56 -3.81 -9.52 9.67
CA ALA A 56 -2.43 -9.33 10.09
C ALA A 56 -2.35 -8.60 11.43
N ASP A 57 -1.14 -8.47 11.95
CA ASP A 57 -0.89 -7.77 13.22
C ASP A 57 -1.22 -6.29 13.12
N SER A 58 -1.42 -5.63 14.26
CA SER A 58 -1.50 -4.17 14.25
C SER A 58 -0.18 -3.60 13.71
N THR A 59 -0.29 -2.49 12.99
CA THR A 59 0.84 -1.86 12.28
C THR A 59 1.50 -2.77 11.24
N ALA A 60 0.73 -3.68 10.65
CA ALA A 60 1.26 -4.57 9.61
C ALA A 60 1.72 -3.79 8.37
N GLY A 61 1.12 -2.63 8.10
CA GLY A 61 1.57 -1.78 7.01
C GLY A 61 3.00 -1.32 7.20
N GLN A 62 3.36 -0.92 8.41
CA GLN A 62 4.72 -0.55 8.76
C GLN A 62 5.65 -1.76 8.59
N ALA A 63 5.25 -2.91 9.07
CA ALA A 63 6.08 -4.12 8.97
C ALA A 63 6.34 -4.51 7.52
N ALA A 64 5.39 -4.27 6.62
CA ALA A 64 5.55 -4.57 5.19
C ALA A 64 6.41 -3.52 4.48
N LEU A 65 6.32 -2.25 4.85
CA LEU A 65 6.98 -1.16 4.14
C LEU A 65 8.36 -0.80 4.69
N TYR A 66 8.63 -1.01 5.98
CA TYR A 66 9.93 -0.69 6.56
C TYR A 66 11.10 -1.39 5.85
N PRO A 67 10.98 -2.64 5.37
CA PRO A 67 12.08 -3.25 4.61
C PRO A 67 12.42 -2.52 3.31
N ILE A 68 11.50 -1.72 2.76
CA ILE A 68 11.76 -0.93 1.56
C ILE A 68 12.53 0.34 1.92
N GLY A 69 12.17 0.97 3.01
CA GLY A 69 12.85 2.17 3.47
C GLY A 69 12.19 2.78 4.70
N LEU A 70 12.99 3.47 5.50
CA LEU A 70 12.52 4.20 6.68
C LEU A 70 12.55 5.68 6.36
N THR A 71 11.52 6.16 5.68
CA THR A 71 11.46 7.54 5.18
C THR A 71 10.70 8.49 6.11
N GLY A 72 10.06 7.96 7.15
CA GLY A 72 9.31 8.79 8.09
C GLY A 72 7.93 9.21 7.62
N ILE A 73 7.41 8.64 6.54
CA ILE A 73 6.08 8.99 6.05
C ILE A 73 4.99 8.44 6.97
N PRO A 74 3.82 9.09 7.02
CA PRO A 74 2.66 8.51 7.70
C PRO A 74 2.21 7.25 6.99
N ILE A 75 1.99 6.17 7.75
CA ILE A 75 1.47 4.91 7.24
C ILE A 75 0.21 4.60 8.03
N PHE A 76 -0.91 4.50 7.33
CA PHE A 76 -2.22 4.24 7.93
C PHE A 76 -2.66 2.82 7.59
N ASN A 77 -3.06 2.09 8.63
CA ASN A 77 -3.55 0.72 8.49
C ASN A 77 -5.08 0.78 8.47
N VAL A 78 -5.67 0.20 7.45
CA VAL A 78 -7.10 0.35 7.14
C VAL A 78 -7.78 -1.00 7.17
N ASN A 79 -8.88 -1.09 7.90
CA ASN A 79 -9.69 -2.32 7.94
C ASN A 79 -11.14 -1.99 7.61
N ASN A 80 -11.63 -2.59 6.55
CA ASN A 80 -13.03 -2.51 6.15
C ASN A 80 -13.46 -3.87 5.58
N ASN A 81 -13.10 -4.92 6.30
CA ASN A 81 -13.33 -6.32 5.88
C ASN A 81 -12.85 -6.53 4.43
N CYS A 82 -13.69 -7.12 3.58
CA CYS A 82 -13.32 -7.44 2.20
C CYS A 82 -13.02 -6.19 1.35
N ALA A 83 -13.45 -5.01 1.80
CA ALA A 83 -13.22 -3.76 1.09
C ALA A 83 -11.99 -2.99 1.59
N SER A 84 -11.12 -3.62 2.38
CA SER A 84 -9.96 -2.93 2.96
C SER A 84 -9.02 -2.36 1.91
N GLY A 85 -8.74 -3.13 0.85
CA GLY A 85 -7.89 -2.65 -0.24
C GLY A 85 -8.51 -1.50 -1.01
N SER A 86 -9.80 -1.59 -1.31
CA SER A 86 -10.54 -0.51 -1.97
C SER A 86 -10.60 0.74 -1.11
N SER A 87 -10.75 0.57 0.20
CA SER A 87 -10.74 1.69 1.15
C SER A 87 -9.38 2.37 1.19
N ALA A 88 -8.30 1.60 1.17
CA ALA A 88 -6.95 2.15 1.11
C ALA A 88 -6.75 2.98 -0.17
N LEU A 89 -7.21 2.47 -1.30
CA LEU A 89 -7.12 3.18 -2.57
C LEU A 89 -7.95 4.47 -2.56
N PHE A 90 -9.16 4.42 -2.00
CA PHE A 90 -10.01 5.61 -1.87
C PHE A 90 -9.34 6.69 -1.02
N LEU A 91 -8.77 6.30 0.12
CA LEU A 91 -8.09 7.23 1.01
C LEU A 91 -6.84 7.82 0.35
N ALA A 92 -6.11 7.01 -0.40
CA ALA A 92 -4.94 7.49 -1.15
C ALA A 92 -5.35 8.55 -2.17
N ARG A 93 -6.45 8.30 -2.89
CA ARG A 93 -6.98 9.28 -3.83
C ARG A 93 -7.36 10.59 -3.13
N GLU A 94 -8.04 10.49 -2.00
CA GLU A 94 -8.44 11.68 -1.24
C GLU A 94 -7.23 12.48 -0.75
N ALA A 95 -6.17 11.79 -0.33
CA ALA A 95 -4.96 12.46 0.13
C ALA A 95 -4.28 13.25 -0.99
N VAL A 96 -4.23 12.69 -2.19
CA VAL A 96 -3.66 13.39 -3.35
C VAL A 96 -4.58 14.53 -3.78
N ALA A 97 -5.88 14.28 -3.90
CA ALA A 97 -6.86 15.28 -4.35
C ALA A 97 -6.91 16.48 -3.42
N SER A 98 -6.71 16.28 -2.12
CA SER A 98 -6.75 17.35 -1.11
C SER A 98 -5.41 18.08 -0.95
N GLY A 99 -4.37 17.64 -1.65
CA GLY A 99 -3.06 18.29 -1.58
C GLY A 99 -2.22 17.89 -0.39
N GLN A 100 -2.60 16.84 0.35
CA GLN A 100 -1.82 16.38 1.52
C GLN A 100 -0.49 15.76 1.12
N ALA A 101 -0.45 15.13 -0.06
CA ALA A 101 0.78 14.57 -0.61
C ALA A 101 0.64 14.50 -2.13
N ASP A 102 1.76 14.56 -2.83
CA ASP A 102 1.74 14.51 -4.30
C ASP A 102 1.70 13.07 -4.81
N ILE A 103 2.37 12.15 -4.12
CA ILE A 103 2.44 10.74 -4.48
C ILE A 103 2.13 9.92 -3.24
N VAL A 104 1.15 9.03 -3.36
CA VAL A 104 0.68 8.21 -2.25
C VAL A 104 0.63 6.75 -2.69
N LEU A 105 0.99 5.86 -1.79
CA LEU A 105 0.91 4.42 -2.01
C LEU A 105 -0.36 3.86 -1.39
N ALA A 106 -1.08 3.06 -2.15
CA ALA A 106 -2.16 2.23 -1.64
C ALA A 106 -1.73 0.77 -1.76
N LEU A 107 -1.74 0.05 -0.68
CA LEU A 107 -1.28 -1.34 -0.60
C LEU A 107 -2.34 -2.19 0.09
N GLY A 108 -2.47 -3.42 -0.34
CA GLY A 108 -3.31 -4.38 0.34
C GLY A 108 -2.64 -5.74 0.35
N PHE A 109 -2.88 -6.52 1.38
CA PHE A 109 -2.43 -7.90 1.45
C PHE A 109 -3.34 -8.68 2.39
N GLU A 110 -3.32 -9.99 2.25
CA GLU A 110 -4.07 -10.88 3.10
C GLU A 110 -3.44 -12.26 3.07
N GLN A 111 -3.54 -12.94 4.19
CA GLN A 111 -3.02 -14.29 4.35
C GLN A 111 -4.13 -15.12 5.01
N MET A 112 -4.81 -15.92 4.22
CA MET A 112 -5.93 -16.72 4.69
C MET A 112 -5.63 -18.19 4.66
#